data_785b3a271659965e8169e04a5173a575
#
_entry.id   785b3a271659965e8169e04a5173a575
#
_cell.length_a   1.000
_cell.length_b   1.000
_cell.length_c   1.000
_cell.angle_alpha   90.00
_cell.angle_beta   90.00
_cell.angle_gamma   90.00
#
_symmetry.space_group_name_H-M   'P 1'
#
loop_
_entity.id
_entity.type
_entity.pdbx_description
1 polymer ?
#
loop_
_entity_poly.entity_id
_entity_poly.type
_entity_poly.pdbx_seq_one_letter_code
_entity_poly.pdbx_strand_id
1 'polypeptide(L)' 'MGWNSTAMSRLMGRIVEELETEITDIDTRMGVYRVLIPIFEDEDCNSLEDVLGEDVAFDNVFEDMYPELNEEEEE' A
#
# COMPACT_ATOMS: atom_id res chain seq x y z
N MET A 1 20.32 -3.68 -9.92
CA MET A 1 19.81 -2.59 -9.81
C MET A 1 18.45 -2.62 -9.49
N GLY A 2 17.86 -2.21 -8.86
CA GLY A 2 16.55 -2.21 -8.57
C GLY A 2 15.93 -0.90 -8.81
N TRP A 3 14.71 -0.76 -8.42
CA TRP A 3 13.99 0.47 -8.53
C TRP A 3 14.30 1.29 -7.31
N ASN A 4 14.29 2.58 -7.44
CA ASN A 4 14.41 3.41 -6.26
C ASN A 4 13.03 3.54 -5.63
N SER A 5 12.99 4.02 -4.39
CA SER A 5 11.74 4.09 -3.65
C SER A 5 10.71 4.99 -4.30
N THR A 6 11.13 6.07 -4.92
CA THR A 6 10.20 6.97 -5.57
C THR A 6 9.52 6.30 -6.74
N ALA A 7 10.28 5.56 -7.54
CA ALA A 7 9.69 4.87 -8.67
C ALA A 7 8.73 3.80 -8.20
N MET A 8 9.07 3.10 -7.14
CA MET A 8 8.22 2.04 -6.65
C MET A 8 6.93 2.58 -6.06
N SER A 9 6.98 3.71 -5.35
CA SER A 9 5.75 4.25 -4.80
C SER A 9 4.86 4.79 -5.91
N ARG A 10 5.43 5.32 -6.99
CA ARG A 10 4.63 5.72 -8.12
C ARG A 10 3.97 4.53 -8.77
N LEU A 11 4.71 3.44 -8.89
CA LEU A 11 4.15 2.22 -9.47
C LEU A 11 3.01 1.72 -8.62
N MET A 12 3.20 1.69 -7.30
CA MET A 12 2.14 1.24 -6.42
C MET A 12 0.92 2.15 -6.55
N GLY A 13 1.12 3.45 -6.66
CA GLY A 13 0.02 4.39 -6.84
C GLY A 13 -0.78 4.08 -8.09
N ARG A 14 -0.09 3.74 -9.19
CA ARG A 14 -0.77 3.37 -10.41
C ARG A 14 -1.53 2.08 -10.24
N ILE A 15 -0.96 1.13 -9.55
CA ILE A 15 -1.63 -0.12 -9.29
C ILE A 15 -2.89 0.12 -8.47
N VAL A 16 -2.79 0.98 -7.46
CA VAL A 16 -3.93 1.30 -6.62
C VAL A 16 -5.05 1.91 -7.47
N GLU A 17 -4.73 2.84 -8.35
CA GLU A 17 -5.73 3.46 -9.19
C GLU A 17 -6.42 2.44 -10.08
N GLU A 18 -5.65 1.53 -10.64
CA GLU A 18 -6.22 0.53 -11.52
C GLU A 18 -7.09 -0.44 -10.75
N LEU A 19 -6.66 -0.81 -9.56
CA LEU A 19 -7.44 -1.74 -8.77
C LEU A 19 -8.74 -1.12 -8.30
N GLU A 20 -8.73 0.16 -8.00
CA GLU A 20 -9.96 0.83 -7.61
C GLU A 20 -10.98 0.79 -8.74
N THR A 21 -10.50 0.88 -9.97
CA THR A 21 -11.36 0.86 -11.12
C THR A 21 -11.86 -0.55 -11.45
N GLU A 22 -10.96 -1.52 -11.37
CA GLU A 22 -11.29 -2.88 -11.79
C GLU A 22 -11.95 -3.71 -10.70
N ILE A 23 -11.61 -3.48 -9.47
CA ILE A 23 -12.14 -4.25 -8.36
C ILE A 23 -12.83 -3.30 -7.41
N THR A 24 -14.14 -3.23 -7.49
CA THR A 24 -14.87 -2.26 -6.69
C THR A 24 -15.12 -2.76 -5.26
N ASP A 25 -14.96 -4.05 -5.03
CA ASP A 25 -15.17 -4.61 -3.71
C ASP A 25 -13.96 -4.36 -2.82
N ILE A 26 -14.17 -3.62 -1.75
CA ILE A 26 -13.08 -3.23 -0.87
C ILE A 26 -12.39 -4.43 -0.25
N ASP A 27 -13.15 -5.43 0.17
CA ASP A 27 -12.55 -6.61 0.78
C ASP A 27 -11.63 -7.34 -0.19
N THR A 28 -12.04 -7.40 -1.45
CA THR A 28 -11.23 -8.07 -2.46
C THR A 28 -9.94 -7.28 -2.68
N ARG A 29 -10.06 -5.94 -2.75
CA ARG A 29 -8.87 -5.12 -2.93
C ARG A 29 -7.92 -5.26 -1.75
N MET A 30 -8.45 -5.35 -0.53
CA MET A 30 -7.62 -5.53 0.64
C MET A 30 -6.82 -6.82 0.54
N GLY A 31 -7.44 -7.88 0.04
CA GLY A 31 -6.73 -9.14 -0.16
C GLY A 31 -5.58 -9.01 -1.12
N VAL A 32 -5.78 -8.24 -2.19
CA VAL A 32 -4.73 -8.01 -3.16
C VAL A 32 -3.59 -7.22 -2.53
N TYR A 33 -3.92 -6.18 -1.77
CA TYR A 33 -2.87 -5.36 -1.16
C TYR A 33 -2.08 -6.14 -0.12
N ARG A 34 -2.70 -7.10 0.56
CA ARG A 34 -1.99 -7.92 1.53
C ARG A 34 -0.89 -8.73 0.85
N VAL A 35 -1.05 -9.00 -0.44
CA VAL A 35 -0.04 -9.71 -1.20
C VAL A 35 0.98 -8.73 -1.77
N LEU A 36 0.50 -7.58 -2.27
CA LEU A 36 1.38 -6.64 -2.94
C LEU A 36 2.33 -5.89 -2.02
N ILE A 37 1.84 -5.49 -0.86
CA ILE A 37 2.69 -4.70 0.04
C ILE A 37 3.96 -5.46 0.44
N PRO A 38 3.87 -6.73 0.83
CA PRO A 38 5.10 -7.45 1.15
C PRO A 38 6.04 -7.60 -0.03
N ILE A 39 5.50 -7.70 -1.25
CA ILE A 39 6.33 -7.82 -2.43
C ILE A 39 7.14 -6.55 -2.62
N PHE A 40 6.50 -5.39 -2.45
CA PHE A 40 7.19 -4.13 -2.60
C PHE A 40 8.23 -3.93 -1.51
N GLU A 41 7.92 -4.38 -0.30
CA GLU A 41 8.89 -4.27 0.78
C GLU A 41 10.09 -5.15 0.54
N ASP A 42 9.87 -6.29 -0.07
CA ASP A 42 10.94 -7.20 -0.37
C ASP A 42 11.90 -6.58 -1.38
N GLU A 43 11.40 -5.61 -2.15
CA GLU A 43 12.23 -4.90 -3.11
C GLU A 43 12.78 -3.61 -2.51
N ASP A 44 12.75 -3.49 -1.19
CA ASP A 44 13.33 -2.33 -0.49
C ASP A 44 12.57 -1.03 -0.75
N CYS A 45 11.29 -1.11 -0.98
CA CYS A 45 10.50 0.10 -1.15
C CYS A 45 10.15 0.65 0.22
N ASN A 46 10.70 1.80 0.53
CA ASN A 46 10.49 2.44 1.82
C ASN A 46 9.49 3.57 1.79
N SER A 47 8.86 3.82 0.66
CA SER A 47 7.96 4.95 0.55
C SER A 47 6.53 4.54 0.27
N LEU A 48 6.13 3.34 0.68
CA LEU A 48 4.75 2.95 0.49
C LEU A 48 3.79 3.86 1.22
N GLU A 49 4.25 4.47 2.31
CA GLU A 49 3.38 5.37 3.04
C GLU A 49 2.96 6.56 2.21
N ASP A 50 3.69 6.85 1.13
CA ASP A 50 3.31 7.94 0.24
C ASP A 50 2.02 7.61 -0.51
N VAL A 51 1.62 6.36 -0.53
CA VAL A 51 0.40 5.94 -1.20
C VAL A 51 -0.81 6.01 -0.29
N LEU A 52 -0.58 6.22 1.00
CA LEU A 52 -1.69 6.34 1.93
C LEU A 52 -2.60 7.49 1.50
N GLY A 53 -3.87 7.26 1.63
CA GLY A 53 -4.85 8.27 1.22
C GLY A 53 -5.40 8.07 -0.16
N GLU A 54 -4.80 7.16 -0.94
CA GLU A 54 -5.28 6.92 -2.29
C GLU A 54 -6.47 5.95 -2.30
N ASP A 55 -6.50 5.00 -1.41
CA ASP A 55 -7.53 3.99 -1.38
C ASP A 55 -7.72 3.52 0.05
N VAL A 56 -8.96 3.57 0.53
CA VAL A 56 -9.27 3.13 1.88
C VAL A 56 -8.83 1.69 2.10
N ALA A 57 -8.99 0.84 1.08
CA ALA A 57 -8.57 -0.55 1.21
C ALA A 57 -7.06 -0.65 1.45
N PHE A 58 -6.28 0.16 0.74
CA PHE A 58 -4.84 0.17 0.92
C PHE A 58 -4.51 0.67 2.34
N ASP A 59 -5.16 1.73 2.75
CA ASP A 59 -4.90 2.32 4.07
C ASP A 59 -5.19 1.31 5.17
N ASN A 60 -6.29 0.59 5.05
CA ASN A 60 -6.67 -0.39 6.06
C ASN A 60 -5.65 -1.51 6.16
N VAL A 61 -5.17 -2.01 5.03
CA VAL A 61 -4.19 -3.08 5.04
C VAL A 61 -2.86 -2.58 5.58
N PHE A 62 -2.48 -1.38 5.18
CA PHE A 62 -1.21 -0.82 5.62
C PHE A 62 -1.19 -0.65 7.13
N GLU A 63 -2.28 -0.13 7.70
CA GLU A 63 -2.36 0.05 9.13
C GLU A 63 -2.39 -1.27 9.87
N ASP A 64 -3.02 -2.26 9.26
CA ASP A 64 -3.07 -3.58 9.88
C ASP A 64 -1.69 -4.22 9.92
N MET A 65 -0.89 -3.98 8.91
CA MET A 65 0.45 -4.56 8.83
C MET A 65 1.47 -3.77 9.63
N TYR A 66 1.19 -2.50 9.89
CA TYR A 66 2.12 -1.64 10.61
C TYR A 66 1.40 -0.94 11.75
N PRO A 67 0.94 -1.69 12.74
CA PRO A 67 0.18 -1.09 13.83
C PRO A 67 1.00 -0.10 14.65
N GLU A 68 2.32 -0.20 14.59
CA GLU A 68 3.15 0.71 15.33
C GLU A 68 2.98 2.14 14.91
N LEU A 69 2.76 2.36 13.62
CA LEU A 69 2.57 3.71 13.15
C LEU A 69 1.27 4.28 13.69
N ASN A 70 0.26 3.41 13.78
CA ASN A 70 -1.02 3.85 14.25
C ASN A 70 -1.01 4.13 15.72
N GLU A 71 -0.25 3.36 16.47
CA GLU A 71 -0.18 3.56 17.89
C GLU A 71 0.40 4.87 18.25
N GLU A 72 1.36 5.34 17.50
CA GLU A 72 1.96 6.58 17.82
C GLU A 72 0.98 7.68 17.80
N GLU A 73 0.04 7.62 16.92
CA GLU A 73 -0.90 8.66 16.85
C GLU A 73 -1.87 8.68 17.93
N GLU A 74 -2.07 7.56 18.57
CA GLU A 74 -3.00 7.52 19.60
C GLU A 74 -2.59 8.17 20.81
N GLU A 75 -1.36 8.45 20.97
CA GLU A 75 -0.88 9.03 22.14
C GLU A 75 -1.41 10.35 22.44
#